data_c2a0430e94d9599999a1b80b531d3a16
#
_entry.id   c2a0430e94d9599999a1b80b531d3a16
#
_cell.length_a   1.000
_cell.length_b   1.000
_cell.length_c   1.000
_cell.angle_alpha   90.00
_cell.angle_beta   90.00
_cell.angle_gamma   90.00
#
_symmetry.space_group_name_H-M   'P 1'
#
loop_
_entity.id
_entity.type
_entity.pdbx_description
1 polymer ?
#
loop_
_entity_poly.entity_id
_entity_poly.type
_entity_poly.pdbx_seq_one_letter_code
_entity_poly.pdbx_strand_id
1 'polypeptide(L)'
;MRAFVFPGQGSQKVGMGLELAEASAAAREVFEEVDDALGQKLFQIMKEGPEDALTLTENAQPAIMANAIAVLRVLEKEGGIALADKADFVAGHSLGEYTAICAAGAFSLADTARLLKLRGQSMQAAVPVGVGAMAALLGADIEKASALAEAAAEGEVCTVANDNDPTQVVLSGHKGAIERAVALVKDHGIKRGVLLPVSAPFHCPLMQPAADAMAEAFEKTPPAALRVALFANVTAAVVTDPAEVKRLLVEQVTGRVRWRESAIAMKDAGVEQFIELGGKVLSPMINRTVADVSVTSVVGMADIEAILKDI
;
A
#
# COMPACT_ATOMS: atom_id res chain seq x y z
N MET A 1 21.27 -4.54 -7.28
CA MET A 1 20.04 -3.89 -7.79
C MET A 1 19.27 -3.25 -6.63
N ARG A 2 18.43 -2.27 -6.94
CA ARG A 2 17.71 -1.46 -5.93
C ARG A 2 16.21 -1.41 -6.21
N ALA A 3 15.39 -1.60 -5.16
CA ALA A 3 13.94 -1.43 -5.23
C ALA A 3 13.49 -0.26 -4.34
N PHE A 4 12.69 0.63 -4.90
CA PHE A 4 11.96 1.64 -4.13
C PHE A 4 10.57 1.13 -3.81
N VAL A 5 10.21 1.17 -2.53
CA VAL A 5 8.95 0.60 -2.06
C VAL A 5 8.10 1.64 -1.33
N PHE A 6 6.78 1.51 -1.47
CA PHE A 6 5.82 2.50 -1.03
C PHE A 6 4.80 1.87 -0.07
N PRO A 7 4.62 2.45 1.14
CA PRO A 7 3.79 1.87 2.18
C PRO A 7 2.30 1.92 1.84
N GLY A 8 1.55 1.04 2.49
CA GLY A 8 0.10 0.99 2.48
C GLY A 8 -0.53 1.62 3.72
N GLN A 9 -1.83 1.34 3.89
CA GLN A 9 -2.61 1.82 5.02
C GLN A 9 -2.02 1.34 6.36
N GLY A 10 -2.06 2.22 7.37
CA GLY A 10 -1.39 2.02 8.66
C GLY A 10 -0.12 2.87 8.81
N SER A 11 0.35 3.50 7.74
CA SER A 11 1.48 4.46 7.80
C SER A 11 1.06 5.90 8.05
N GLN A 12 -0.24 6.22 7.93
CA GLN A 12 -0.77 7.55 8.22
C GLN A 12 -0.68 7.88 9.71
N LYS A 13 -0.36 9.13 10.00
CA LYS A 13 -0.40 9.71 11.36
C LYS A 13 -0.59 11.21 11.26
N VAL A 14 -1.28 11.81 12.23
CA VAL A 14 -1.40 13.26 12.32
C VAL A 14 0.00 13.87 12.49
N GLY A 15 0.26 14.94 11.76
CA GLY A 15 1.59 15.57 11.65
C GLY A 15 2.42 15.07 10.46
N MET A 16 1.96 14.05 9.73
CA MET A 16 2.68 13.55 8.56
C MET A 16 2.83 14.63 7.48
N GLY A 17 4.02 14.72 6.90
CA GLY A 17 4.34 15.69 5.85
C GLY A 17 4.61 17.12 6.31
N LEU A 18 4.34 17.47 7.58
CA LEU A 18 4.51 18.85 8.08
C LEU A 18 5.97 19.29 7.98
N GLU A 19 6.90 18.53 8.55
CA GLU A 19 8.34 18.82 8.50
C GLU A 19 8.85 18.99 7.07
N LEU A 20 8.43 18.08 6.17
CA LEU A 20 8.80 18.14 4.75
C LEU A 20 8.29 19.43 4.08
N ALA A 21 7.02 19.79 4.31
CA ALA A 21 6.41 20.99 3.73
C ALA A 21 7.02 22.29 4.26
N GLU A 22 7.47 22.32 5.52
CA GLU A 22 8.16 23.46 6.11
C GLU A 22 9.57 23.61 5.55
N ALA A 23 10.29 22.51 5.36
CA ALA A 23 11.69 22.51 4.93
C ALA A 23 11.87 22.60 3.40
N SER A 24 10.91 22.14 2.61
CA SER A 24 11.04 21.97 1.15
C SER A 24 9.85 22.56 0.39
N ALA A 25 10.16 23.43 -0.58
CA ALA A 25 9.18 23.93 -1.53
C ALA A 25 8.66 22.79 -2.45
N ALA A 26 9.56 21.88 -2.86
CA ALA A 26 9.21 20.75 -3.69
C ALA A 26 8.20 19.80 -3.00
N ALA A 27 8.33 19.58 -1.69
CA ALA A 27 7.38 18.80 -0.93
C ALA A 27 6.03 19.54 -0.78
N ARG A 28 6.06 20.84 -0.51
CA ARG A 28 4.86 21.68 -0.38
C ARG A 28 4.02 21.68 -1.64
N GLU A 29 4.65 21.82 -2.82
CA GLU A 29 3.99 21.74 -4.13
C GLU A 29 3.23 20.42 -4.32
N VAL A 30 3.74 19.29 -3.82
CA VAL A 30 3.05 18.00 -3.90
C VAL A 30 1.75 18.03 -3.11
N PHE A 31 1.76 18.54 -1.88
CA PHE A 31 0.54 18.60 -1.06
C PHE A 31 -0.48 19.58 -1.63
N GLU A 32 -0.03 20.72 -2.16
CA GLU A 32 -0.89 21.69 -2.84
C GLU A 32 -1.54 21.10 -4.09
N GLU A 33 -0.78 20.39 -4.95
CA GLU A 33 -1.30 19.72 -6.14
C GLU A 33 -2.34 18.66 -5.78
N VAL A 34 -2.13 17.88 -4.71
CA VAL A 34 -3.09 16.87 -4.24
C VAL A 34 -4.35 17.53 -3.70
N ASP A 35 -4.24 18.59 -2.90
CA ASP A 35 -5.40 19.36 -2.40
C ASP A 35 -6.23 19.92 -3.56
N ASP A 36 -5.59 20.51 -4.55
CA ASP A 36 -6.23 21.06 -5.74
C ASP A 36 -6.89 19.96 -6.58
N ALA A 37 -6.21 18.84 -6.79
CA ALA A 37 -6.74 17.71 -7.54
C ALA A 37 -8.01 17.12 -6.94
N LEU A 38 -8.08 17.10 -5.60
CA LEU A 38 -9.21 16.57 -4.84
C LEU A 38 -10.30 17.61 -4.54
N GLY A 39 -10.01 18.91 -4.72
CA GLY A 39 -10.89 19.98 -4.24
C GLY A 39 -11.12 19.91 -2.72
N GLN A 40 -10.13 19.42 -1.98
CA GLN A 40 -10.21 19.14 -0.54
C GLN A 40 -8.91 19.59 0.14
N LYS A 41 -9.02 20.14 1.35
CA LYS A 41 -7.84 20.46 2.17
C LYS A 41 -7.30 19.22 2.89
N LEU A 42 -6.85 18.23 2.11
CA LEU A 42 -6.33 16.98 2.66
C LEU A 42 -5.07 17.19 3.48
N PHE A 43 -4.18 18.07 3.05
CA PHE A 43 -2.96 18.36 3.79
C PHE A 43 -3.23 18.97 5.17
N GLN A 44 -4.31 19.73 5.32
CA GLN A 44 -4.72 20.21 6.65
C GLN A 44 -5.11 19.05 7.57
N ILE A 45 -5.84 18.05 7.05
CA ILE A 45 -6.18 16.83 7.80
C ILE A 45 -4.90 16.04 8.15
N MET A 46 -3.94 15.95 7.22
CA MET A 46 -2.66 15.26 7.46
C MET A 46 -1.86 15.88 8.59
N LYS A 47 -1.74 17.21 8.65
CA LYS A 47 -0.91 17.90 9.65
C LYS A 47 -1.60 18.16 10.99
N GLU A 48 -2.92 18.38 10.99
CA GLU A 48 -3.67 18.83 12.17
C GLU A 48 -4.72 17.81 12.66
N GLY A 49 -5.09 16.83 11.82
CA GLY A 49 -6.14 15.87 12.11
C GLY A 49 -7.54 16.43 11.86
N PRO A 50 -8.58 15.89 12.51
CA PRO A 50 -8.49 14.85 13.55
C PRO A 50 -8.08 13.47 13.01
N GLU A 51 -7.59 12.61 13.90
CA GLU A 51 -7.04 11.29 13.52
C GLU A 51 -8.08 10.36 12.88
N ASP A 52 -9.32 10.41 13.36
CA ASP A 52 -10.43 9.64 12.77
C ASP A 52 -10.74 10.06 11.33
N ALA A 53 -10.67 11.37 11.02
CA ALA A 53 -10.82 11.86 9.65
C ALA A 53 -9.65 11.40 8.74
N LEU A 54 -8.41 11.41 9.24
CA LEU A 54 -7.26 10.94 8.48
C LEU A 54 -7.30 9.42 8.26
N THR A 55 -7.84 8.66 9.20
CA THR A 55 -7.92 7.19 9.14
C THR A 55 -9.01 6.68 8.20
N LEU A 56 -10.01 7.51 7.85
CA LEU A 56 -10.97 7.16 6.82
C LEU A 56 -10.22 6.79 5.53
N THR A 57 -10.52 5.61 4.98
CA THR A 57 -9.74 5.06 3.86
C THR A 57 -9.73 5.99 2.64
N GLU A 58 -10.79 6.75 2.40
CA GLU A 58 -10.86 7.75 1.32
C GLU A 58 -9.89 8.94 1.51
N ASN A 59 -9.45 9.21 2.74
CA ASN A 59 -8.46 10.24 3.07
C ASN A 59 -7.07 9.61 3.26
N ALA A 60 -6.99 8.48 3.95
CA ALA A 60 -5.73 7.81 4.23
C ALA A 60 -4.97 7.43 2.96
N GLN A 61 -5.68 6.90 1.94
CA GLN A 61 -5.03 6.45 0.72
C GLN A 61 -4.32 7.59 -0.04
N PRO A 62 -4.97 8.71 -0.40
CA PRO A 62 -4.28 9.81 -1.05
C PRO A 62 -3.28 10.52 -0.13
N ALA A 63 -3.49 10.55 1.19
CA ALA A 63 -2.56 11.16 2.14
C ALA A 63 -1.22 10.40 2.22
N ILE A 64 -1.26 9.07 2.31
CA ILE A 64 -0.07 8.21 2.33
C ILE A 64 0.70 8.35 1.01
N MET A 65 0.00 8.34 -0.12
CA MET A 65 0.58 8.56 -1.44
C MET A 65 1.26 9.93 -1.53
N ALA A 66 0.56 11.01 -1.13
CA ALA A 66 1.10 12.37 -1.18
C ALA A 66 2.38 12.50 -0.35
N ASN A 67 2.40 11.93 0.87
CA ASN A 67 3.58 11.95 1.73
C ASN A 67 4.77 11.22 1.10
N ALA A 68 4.55 10.06 0.50
CA ALA A 68 5.62 9.30 -0.15
C ALA A 68 6.15 9.98 -1.42
N ILE A 69 5.26 10.55 -2.23
CA ILE A 69 5.66 11.33 -3.42
C ILE A 69 6.34 12.64 -3.02
N ALA A 70 5.98 13.27 -1.90
CA ALA A 70 6.68 14.44 -1.39
C ALA A 70 8.15 14.12 -1.06
N VAL A 71 8.41 12.99 -0.38
CA VAL A 71 9.79 12.50 -0.13
C VAL A 71 10.53 12.29 -1.46
N LEU A 72 9.92 11.59 -2.42
CA LEU A 72 10.51 11.38 -3.73
C LEU A 72 10.80 12.69 -4.45
N ARG A 73 9.88 13.64 -4.40
CA ARG A 73 10.04 14.94 -5.07
C ARG A 73 11.20 15.76 -4.51
N VAL A 74 11.44 15.69 -3.19
CA VAL A 74 12.61 16.32 -2.56
C VAL A 74 13.90 15.63 -3.04
N LEU A 75 13.95 14.30 -3.07
CA LEU A 75 15.07 13.53 -3.60
C LEU A 75 15.39 13.93 -5.05
N GLU A 76 14.36 14.08 -5.89
CA GLU A 76 14.53 14.42 -7.30
C GLU A 76 14.93 15.89 -7.52
N LYS A 77 14.17 16.84 -6.94
CA LYS A 77 14.39 18.28 -7.22
C LYS A 77 15.53 18.90 -6.44
N GLU A 78 15.70 18.50 -5.18
CA GLU A 78 16.72 19.08 -4.30
C GLU A 78 17.96 18.17 -4.18
N GLY A 79 17.73 16.84 -4.21
CA GLY A 79 18.81 15.85 -4.24
C GLY A 79 19.44 15.62 -5.61
N GLY A 80 18.82 16.09 -6.68
CA GLY A 80 19.35 16.01 -8.05
C GLY A 80 19.35 14.58 -8.63
N ILE A 81 18.57 13.65 -8.09
CA ILE A 81 18.45 12.29 -8.63
C ILE A 81 17.24 12.17 -9.56
N ALA A 82 17.26 11.21 -10.47
CA ALA A 82 16.07 10.73 -11.16
C ALA A 82 15.78 9.29 -10.70
N LEU A 83 14.53 9.01 -10.29
CA LEU A 83 14.16 7.68 -9.81
C LEU A 83 14.53 6.59 -10.83
N ALA A 84 14.28 6.84 -12.13
CA ALA A 84 14.58 5.91 -13.20
C ALA A 84 16.06 5.54 -13.35
N ASP A 85 16.96 6.39 -12.86
CA ASP A 85 18.41 6.14 -12.88
C ASP A 85 18.90 5.41 -11.62
N LYS A 86 18.06 5.35 -10.59
CA LYS A 86 18.40 4.83 -9.26
C LYS A 86 17.65 3.57 -8.86
N ALA A 87 16.52 3.30 -9.50
CA ALA A 87 15.65 2.18 -9.21
C ALA A 87 15.65 1.17 -10.36
N ASP A 88 15.89 -0.11 -10.04
CA ASP A 88 15.65 -1.21 -10.98
C ASP A 88 14.18 -1.62 -10.94
N PHE A 89 13.55 -1.54 -9.75
CA PHE A 89 12.16 -1.86 -9.54
C PHE A 89 11.47 -0.86 -8.61
N VAL A 90 10.16 -0.74 -8.80
CA VAL A 90 9.25 -0.12 -7.83
C VAL A 90 8.22 -1.15 -7.38
N ALA A 91 7.79 -1.06 -6.13
CA ALA A 91 6.70 -1.86 -5.59
C ALA A 91 5.96 -1.08 -4.50
N GLY A 92 4.72 -1.46 -4.21
CA GLY A 92 3.99 -0.83 -3.13
C GLY A 92 2.93 -1.76 -2.58
N HIS A 93 2.58 -1.60 -1.31
CA HIS A 93 1.60 -2.44 -0.63
C HIS A 93 0.20 -1.83 -0.79
N SER A 94 -0.71 -2.55 -1.46
CA SER A 94 -2.10 -2.12 -1.68
C SER A 94 -2.17 -0.74 -2.36
N LEU A 95 -2.64 0.31 -1.69
CA LEU A 95 -2.61 1.69 -2.20
C LEU A 95 -1.21 2.14 -2.61
N GLY A 96 -0.17 1.62 -1.96
CA GLY A 96 1.23 1.90 -2.29
C GLY A 96 1.63 1.45 -3.69
N GLU A 97 0.94 0.49 -4.29
CA GLU A 97 1.15 0.11 -5.70
C GLU A 97 0.78 1.26 -6.64
N TYR A 98 -0.29 2.01 -6.34
CA TYR A 98 -0.62 3.24 -7.06
C TYR A 98 0.46 4.31 -6.90
N THR A 99 1.02 4.44 -5.70
CA THR A 99 2.14 5.34 -5.44
C THR A 99 3.37 4.95 -6.25
N ALA A 100 3.69 3.66 -6.31
CA ALA A 100 4.79 3.11 -7.12
C ALA A 100 4.61 3.40 -8.61
N ILE A 101 3.39 3.25 -9.14
CA ILE A 101 3.05 3.54 -10.53
C ILE A 101 3.13 5.05 -10.83
N CYS A 102 2.71 5.90 -9.89
CA CYS A 102 2.89 7.34 -9.97
C CYS A 102 4.39 7.71 -10.00
N ALA A 103 5.18 7.16 -9.10
CA ALA A 103 6.63 7.35 -9.04
C ALA A 103 7.32 6.90 -10.33
N ALA A 104 6.88 5.79 -10.93
CA ALA A 104 7.35 5.31 -12.22
C ALA A 104 6.82 6.12 -13.43
N GLY A 105 5.99 7.13 -13.19
CA GLY A 105 5.51 8.08 -14.20
C GLY A 105 4.35 7.60 -15.07
N ALA A 106 3.70 6.49 -14.72
CA ALA A 106 2.57 5.97 -15.49
C ALA A 106 1.23 6.65 -15.14
N PHE A 107 1.11 7.26 -13.97
CA PHE A 107 0.05 8.21 -13.63
C PHE A 107 0.63 9.56 -13.22
N SER A 108 -0.10 10.65 -13.48
CA SER A 108 0.20 11.94 -12.88
C SER A 108 -0.10 11.92 -11.38
N LEU A 109 0.50 12.83 -10.60
CA LEU A 109 0.18 12.97 -9.18
C LEU A 109 -1.30 13.27 -8.94
N ALA A 110 -1.85 14.21 -9.72
CA ALA A 110 -3.25 14.59 -9.64
C ALA A 110 -4.21 13.42 -9.96
N ASP A 111 -3.91 12.63 -11.00
CA ASP A 111 -4.74 11.45 -11.34
C ASP A 111 -4.62 10.37 -10.29
N THR A 112 -3.42 10.14 -9.75
CA THR A 112 -3.21 9.17 -8.66
C THR A 112 -4.02 9.56 -7.41
N ALA A 113 -4.03 10.84 -7.06
CA ALA A 113 -4.83 11.35 -5.94
C ALA A 113 -6.33 11.08 -6.15
N ARG A 114 -6.86 11.39 -7.34
CA ARG A 114 -8.28 11.15 -7.69
C ARG A 114 -8.62 9.65 -7.70
N LEU A 115 -7.76 8.82 -8.30
CA LEU A 115 -7.94 7.37 -8.33
C LEU A 115 -7.95 6.77 -6.91
N LEU A 116 -7.04 7.20 -6.03
CA LEU A 116 -7.00 6.71 -4.65
C LEU A 116 -8.17 7.22 -3.80
N LYS A 117 -8.63 8.45 -4.02
CA LYS A 117 -9.84 8.97 -3.39
C LYS A 117 -11.06 8.13 -3.79
N LEU A 118 -11.25 7.90 -5.10
CA LEU A 118 -12.32 7.07 -5.62
C LEU A 118 -12.22 5.63 -5.09
N ARG A 119 -11.00 5.05 -5.09
CA ARG A 119 -10.76 3.71 -4.56
C ARG A 119 -11.20 3.59 -3.11
N GLY A 120 -10.79 4.54 -2.26
CA GLY A 120 -11.16 4.56 -0.85
C GLY A 120 -12.68 4.67 -0.66
N GLN A 121 -13.33 5.57 -1.39
CA GLN A 121 -14.80 5.74 -1.35
C GLN A 121 -15.54 4.48 -1.82
N SER A 122 -15.11 3.89 -2.93
CA SER A 122 -15.73 2.69 -3.50
C SER A 122 -15.56 1.47 -2.59
N MET A 123 -14.37 1.30 -1.99
CA MET A 123 -14.13 0.21 -1.03
C MET A 123 -14.96 0.37 0.24
N GLN A 124 -15.13 1.60 0.74
CA GLN A 124 -15.98 1.87 1.90
C GLN A 124 -17.47 1.62 1.59
N ALA A 125 -17.90 1.93 0.37
CA ALA A 125 -19.30 1.77 -0.07
C ALA A 125 -19.63 0.34 -0.52
N ALA A 126 -18.64 -0.52 -0.77
CA ALA A 126 -18.83 -1.86 -1.34
C ALA A 126 -19.71 -2.78 -0.47
N VAL A 127 -19.63 -2.61 0.84
CA VAL A 127 -20.50 -3.31 1.81
C VAL A 127 -20.95 -2.36 2.91
N PRO A 128 -22.16 -2.58 3.50
CA PRO A 128 -22.60 -1.81 4.66
C PRO A 128 -21.61 -1.94 5.83
N VAL A 129 -21.48 -0.88 6.62
CA VAL A 129 -20.65 -0.90 7.84
C VAL A 129 -21.13 -2.00 8.78
N GLY A 130 -20.21 -2.80 9.28
CA GLY A 130 -20.50 -3.91 10.19
C GLY A 130 -20.79 -5.26 9.51
N VAL A 131 -20.86 -5.29 8.18
CA VAL A 131 -21.02 -6.56 7.42
C VAL A 131 -19.70 -7.27 7.25
N GLY A 132 -18.61 -6.53 7.02
CA GLY A 132 -17.27 -7.07 6.84
C GLY A 132 -16.33 -6.73 7.98
N ALA A 133 -15.22 -7.46 8.07
CA ALA A 133 -14.14 -7.24 9.02
C ALA A 133 -12.81 -7.75 8.47
N MET A 134 -11.73 -7.37 9.14
CA MET A 134 -10.38 -7.89 8.91
C MET A 134 -9.72 -8.25 10.23
N ALA A 135 -8.83 -9.24 10.21
CA ALA A 135 -8.04 -9.63 11.36
C ALA A 135 -6.59 -9.91 10.98
N ALA A 136 -5.66 -9.36 11.75
CA ALA A 136 -4.25 -9.72 11.66
C ALA A 136 -3.97 -10.98 12.47
N LEU A 137 -3.34 -11.96 11.84
CA LEU A 137 -2.89 -13.20 12.43
C LEU A 137 -1.38 -13.09 12.71
N LEU A 138 -1.00 -13.12 13.99
CA LEU A 138 0.39 -13.02 14.42
C LEU A 138 0.94 -14.41 14.76
N GLY A 139 2.11 -14.73 14.24
CA GLY A 139 2.70 -16.07 14.33
C GLY A 139 2.02 -17.05 13.37
N ALA A 140 1.46 -16.57 12.27
CA ALA A 140 0.88 -17.36 11.20
C ALA A 140 1.68 -17.21 9.91
N ASP A 141 1.98 -18.32 9.28
CA ASP A 141 2.35 -18.40 7.87
C ASP A 141 1.09 -18.50 6.97
N ILE A 142 1.30 -18.43 5.66
CA ILE A 142 0.21 -18.47 4.69
C ILE A 142 -0.60 -19.78 4.73
N GLU A 143 0.04 -20.90 5.03
CA GLU A 143 -0.61 -22.21 5.06
C GLU A 143 -1.57 -22.32 6.24
N LYS A 144 -1.12 -21.94 7.45
CA LYS A 144 -1.97 -21.88 8.66
C LYS A 144 -3.10 -20.89 8.50
N ALA A 145 -2.83 -19.73 7.95
CA ALA A 145 -3.84 -18.69 7.72
C ALA A 145 -4.91 -19.14 6.72
N SER A 146 -4.51 -19.84 5.65
CA SER A 146 -5.44 -20.36 4.65
C SER A 146 -6.33 -21.48 5.23
N ALA A 147 -5.74 -22.41 5.98
CA ALA A 147 -6.50 -23.47 6.66
C ALA A 147 -7.49 -22.91 7.69
N LEU A 148 -7.08 -21.88 8.45
CA LEU A 148 -7.96 -21.18 9.38
C LEU A 148 -9.10 -20.47 8.66
N ALA A 149 -8.82 -19.79 7.55
CA ALA A 149 -9.81 -19.07 6.76
C ALA A 149 -10.89 -20.04 6.22
N GLU A 150 -10.45 -21.19 5.69
CA GLU A 150 -11.35 -22.24 5.19
C GLU A 150 -12.24 -22.81 6.31
N ALA A 151 -11.66 -23.12 7.47
CA ALA A 151 -12.39 -23.65 8.62
C ALA A 151 -13.40 -22.64 9.18
N ALA A 152 -13.08 -21.35 9.17
CA ALA A 152 -13.92 -20.30 9.71
C ALA A 152 -15.00 -19.80 8.73
N ALA A 153 -14.92 -20.11 7.46
CA ALA A 153 -15.79 -19.56 6.42
C ALA A 153 -17.27 -19.99 6.64
N GLU A 154 -17.53 -21.28 6.85
CA GLU A 154 -18.91 -21.80 7.06
C GLU A 154 -19.94 -21.27 6.04
N GLY A 155 -19.54 -21.14 4.78
CA GLY A 155 -20.38 -20.60 3.70
C GLY A 155 -20.33 -19.08 3.53
N GLU A 156 -19.64 -18.36 4.39
CA GLU A 156 -19.35 -16.93 4.28
C GLU A 156 -17.97 -16.69 3.63
N VAL A 157 -17.71 -15.45 3.21
CA VAL A 157 -16.38 -15.05 2.73
C VAL A 157 -15.42 -14.94 3.92
N CYS A 158 -14.32 -15.69 3.87
CA CYS A 158 -13.18 -15.57 4.76
C CYS A 158 -11.93 -15.94 3.96
N THR A 159 -11.10 -14.98 3.62
CA THR A 159 -9.95 -15.20 2.72
C THR A 159 -8.70 -14.50 3.24
N VAL A 160 -7.55 -14.95 2.77
CA VAL A 160 -6.29 -14.23 3.01
C VAL A 160 -6.27 -12.97 2.15
N ALA A 161 -6.24 -11.82 2.81
CA ALA A 161 -6.16 -10.51 2.19
C ALA A 161 -4.70 -10.05 1.96
N ASN A 162 -3.83 -10.24 2.96
CA ASN A 162 -2.44 -9.83 2.90
C ASN A 162 -1.53 -10.96 3.44
N ASP A 163 -0.57 -11.37 2.64
CA ASP A 163 0.58 -12.19 3.03
C ASP A 163 1.77 -11.24 3.22
N ASN A 164 1.93 -10.72 4.44
CA ASN A 164 2.84 -9.62 4.72
C ASN A 164 4.29 -10.06 4.95
N ASP A 165 4.47 -11.10 5.76
CA ASP A 165 5.77 -11.68 6.09
C ASP A 165 5.59 -13.09 6.67
N PRO A 166 6.66 -13.86 6.95
CA PRO A 166 6.55 -15.24 7.44
C PRO A 166 5.77 -15.43 8.75
N THR A 167 5.44 -14.34 9.43
CA THR A 167 4.79 -14.36 10.76
C THR A 167 3.53 -13.52 10.85
N GLN A 168 3.16 -12.83 9.79
CA GLN A 168 1.99 -11.94 9.78
C GLN A 168 1.19 -12.08 8.49
N VAL A 169 -0.03 -12.56 8.64
CA VAL A 169 -1.04 -12.69 7.56
C VAL A 169 -2.31 -11.99 8.00
N VAL A 170 -3.04 -11.38 7.08
CA VAL A 170 -4.32 -10.72 7.36
C VAL A 170 -5.44 -11.45 6.66
N LEU A 171 -6.52 -11.75 7.40
CA LEU A 171 -7.77 -12.27 6.87
C LEU A 171 -8.78 -11.16 6.64
N SER A 172 -9.65 -11.33 5.65
CA SER A 172 -10.72 -10.41 5.29
C SER A 172 -11.96 -11.18 4.84
N GLY A 173 -13.14 -10.67 5.18
CA GLY A 173 -14.40 -11.30 4.79
C GLY A 173 -15.59 -10.81 5.60
N HIS A 174 -16.63 -11.64 5.68
CA HIS A 174 -17.79 -11.37 6.52
C HIS A 174 -17.39 -11.33 8.00
N LYS A 175 -17.97 -10.40 8.73
CA LYS A 175 -17.64 -10.18 10.15
C LYS A 175 -17.75 -11.44 10.99
N GLY A 176 -18.84 -12.21 10.81
CA GLY A 176 -19.05 -13.46 11.53
C GLY A 176 -17.93 -14.48 11.27
N ALA A 177 -17.52 -14.65 10.02
CA ALA A 177 -16.42 -15.53 9.65
C ALA A 177 -15.07 -15.08 10.23
N ILE A 178 -14.79 -13.78 10.22
CA ILE A 178 -13.55 -13.23 10.80
C ILE A 178 -13.53 -13.37 12.32
N GLU A 179 -14.66 -13.16 13.00
CA GLU A 179 -14.77 -13.38 14.45
C GLU A 179 -14.57 -14.87 14.82
N ARG A 180 -15.13 -15.81 14.04
CA ARG A 180 -14.85 -17.25 14.18
C ARG A 180 -13.38 -17.56 13.98
N ALA A 181 -12.77 -17.01 12.93
CA ALA A 181 -11.34 -17.19 12.69
C ALA A 181 -10.50 -16.75 13.89
N VAL A 182 -10.76 -15.56 14.45
CA VAL A 182 -10.06 -15.07 15.65
C VAL A 182 -10.25 -16.00 16.85
N ALA A 183 -11.43 -16.60 17.02
CA ALA A 183 -11.68 -17.56 18.09
C ALA A 183 -10.92 -18.89 17.91
N LEU A 184 -10.71 -19.33 16.67
CA LEU A 184 -10.07 -20.61 16.31
C LEU A 184 -8.54 -20.55 16.18
N VAL A 185 -7.88 -19.39 16.36
CA VAL A 185 -6.44 -19.22 16.12
C VAL A 185 -5.58 -20.24 16.84
N LYS A 186 -5.94 -20.62 18.10
CA LYS A 186 -5.16 -21.55 18.90
C LYS A 186 -5.21 -22.97 18.35
N ASP A 187 -6.36 -23.39 17.85
CA ASP A 187 -6.58 -24.73 17.28
C ASP A 187 -5.77 -24.92 15.98
N HIS A 188 -5.43 -23.81 15.31
CA HIS A 188 -4.59 -23.79 14.11
C HIS A 188 -3.10 -23.44 14.39
N GLY A 189 -2.68 -23.47 15.66
CA GLY A 189 -1.29 -23.21 16.04
C GLY A 189 -0.82 -21.78 15.76
N ILE A 190 -1.76 -20.83 15.72
CA ILE A 190 -1.50 -19.40 15.53
C ILE A 190 -1.43 -18.70 16.89
N LYS A 191 -0.42 -17.84 17.07
CA LYS A 191 -0.17 -17.20 18.35
C LYS A 191 -1.31 -16.28 18.79
N ARG A 192 -1.82 -15.43 17.86
CA ARG A 192 -2.83 -14.41 18.16
C ARG A 192 -3.56 -13.95 16.91
N GLY A 193 -4.87 -13.74 17.01
CA GLY A 193 -5.70 -12.99 16.05
C GLY A 193 -6.14 -11.67 16.65
N VAL A 194 -6.05 -10.59 15.88
CA VAL A 194 -6.41 -9.24 16.31
C VAL A 194 -7.33 -8.63 15.26
N LEU A 195 -8.56 -8.29 15.64
CA LEU A 195 -9.44 -7.53 14.77
C LEU A 195 -8.83 -6.16 14.45
N LEU A 196 -8.81 -5.80 13.19
CA LEU A 196 -8.31 -4.51 12.74
C LEU A 196 -9.40 -3.44 12.85
N PRO A 197 -9.04 -2.20 13.22
CA PRO A 197 -9.97 -1.08 13.30
C PRO A 197 -10.26 -0.50 11.90
N VAL A 198 -10.78 -1.35 11.02
CA VAL A 198 -11.18 -0.99 9.65
C VAL A 198 -12.68 -1.19 9.48
N SER A 199 -13.30 -0.39 8.64
CA SER A 199 -14.75 -0.38 8.43
C SER A 199 -15.19 -1.18 7.20
N ALA A 200 -14.24 -1.75 6.44
CA ALA A 200 -14.52 -2.55 5.25
C ALA A 200 -13.54 -3.73 5.13
N PRO A 201 -13.99 -4.85 4.53
CA PRO A 201 -13.18 -6.04 4.32
C PRO A 201 -12.38 -5.94 3.03
N PHE A 202 -11.23 -5.27 3.06
CA PHE A 202 -10.39 -5.07 1.87
C PHE A 202 -9.81 -6.39 1.33
N HIS A 203 -9.49 -6.42 0.04
CA HIS A 203 -8.80 -7.53 -0.62
C HIS A 203 -9.52 -8.89 -0.49
N CYS A 204 -10.82 -8.90 -0.63
CA CYS A 204 -11.64 -10.11 -0.67
C CYS A 204 -12.79 -9.95 -1.69
N PRO A 205 -13.51 -11.02 -2.04
CA PRO A 205 -14.60 -10.97 -3.03
C PRO A 205 -15.71 -9.96 -2.74
N LEU A 206 -15.91 -9.57 -1.47
CA LEU A 206 -16.88 -8.54 -1.10
C LEU A 206 -16.57 -7.15 -1.65
N MET A 207 -15.34 -6.93 -2.12
CA MET A 207 -14.89 -5.69 -2.74
C MET A 207 -15.19 -5.61 -4.25
N GLN A 208 -15.91 -6.57 -4.84
CA GLN A 208 -16.19 -6.55 -6.28
C GLN A 208 -16.82 -5.24 -6.77
N PRO A 209 -17.78 -4.59 -6.06
CA PRO A 209 -18.29 -3.29 -6.51
C PRO A 209 -17.23 -2.21 -6.61
N ALA A 210 -16.22 -2.24 -5.74
CA ALA A 210 -15.09 -1.31 -5.82
C ALA A 210 -14.15 -1.65 -6.98
N ALA A 211 -13.94 -2.93 -7.29
CA ALA A 211 -13.17 -3.35 -8.46
C ALA A 211 -13.83 -2.88 -9.76
N ASP A 212 -15.15 -3.00 -9.86
CA ASP A 212 -15.92 -2.54 -11.02
C ASP A 212 -15.81 -1.00 -11.20
N ALA A 213 -15.91 -0.24 -10.11
CA ALA A 213 -15.73 1.21 -10.13
C ALA A 213 -14.31 1.61 -10.57
N MET A 214 -13.29 0.89 -10.11
CA MET A 214 -11.91 1.12 -10.53
C MET A 214 -11.68 0.75 -12.00
N ALA A 215 -12.30 -0.32 -12.50
CA ALA A 215 -12.24 -0.68 -13.91
C ALA A 215 -12.78 0.46 -14.79
N GLU A 216 -13.94 1.04 -14.44
CA GLU A 216 -14.50 2.19 -15.15
C GLU A 216 -13.60 3.45 -15.06
N ALA A 217 -12.96 3.68 -13.91
CA ALA A 217 -12.04 4.80 -13.75
C ALA A 217 -10.81 4.67 -14.65
N PHE A 218 -10.25 3.47 -14.78
CA PHE A 218 -9.09 3.22 -15.66
C PHE A 218 -9.42 3.27 -17.16
N GLU A 219 -10.69 3.19 -17.57
CA GLU A 219 -11.06 3.50 -18.95
C GLU A 219 -10.89 5.00 -19.27
N LYS A 220 -11.11 5.85 -18.28
CA LYS A 220 -10.97 7.31 -18.40
C LYS A 220 -9.55 7.79 -18.12
N THR A 221 -8.83 7.07 -17.26
CA THR A 221 -7.47 7.41 -16.82
C THR A 221 -6.60 6.15 -16.90
N PRO A 222 -6.26 5.67 -18.11
CA PRO A 222 -5.41 4.49 -18.26
C PRO A 222 -3.96 4.81 -17.85
N PRO A 223 -3.20 3.84 -17.33
CA PRO A 223 -1.79 4.04 -17.06
C PRO A 223 -1.01 4.22 -18.36
N ALA A 224 -0.03 5.12 -18.34
CA ALA A 224 0.96 5.27 -19.39
C ALA A 224 2.11 4.24 -19.23
N ALA A 225 3.12 4.32 -20.09
CA ALA A 225 4.31 3.48 -19.97
C ALA A 225 5.07 3.78 -18.67
N LEU A 226 5.47 2.73 -17.98
CA LEU A 226 6.31 2.81 -16.78
C LEU A 226 7.75 3.13 -17.17
N ARG A 227 8.40 4.05 -16.45
CA ARG A 227 9.83 4.33 -16.57
C ARG A 227 10.70 3.38 -15.74
N VAL A 228 10.11 2.69 -14.77
CA VAL A 228 10.73 1.68 -13.91
C VAL A 228 9.77 0.51 -13.80
N ALA A 229 10.28 -0.71 -13.86
CA ALA A 229 9.45 -1.92 -13.78
C ALA A 229 8.77 -2.05 -12.41
N LEU A 230 7.50 -2.48 -12.41
CA LEU A 230 6.68 -2.66 -11.23
C LEU A 230 6.67 -4.14 -10.80
N PHE A 231 6.77 -4.41 -9.50
CA PHE A 231 6.32 -5.67 -8.92
C PHE A 231 4.87 -5.56 -8.48
N ALA A 232 3.99 -6.34 -9.10
CA ALA A 232 2.55 -6.28 -8.87
C ALA A 232 2.12 -7.13 -7.67
N ASN A 233 1.16 -6.63 -6.87
CA ASN A 233 0.72 -7.27 -5.62
C ASN A 233 0.08 -8.64 -5.83
N VAL A 234 -0.76 -8.80 -6.85
CA VAL A 234 -1.54 -10.03 -7.03
C VAL A 234 -0.77 -11.17 -7.68
N THR A 235 0.29 -10.86 -8.43
CA THR A 235 1.13 -11.85 -9.10
C THR A 235 2.47 -12.09 -8.40
N ALA A 236 2.92 -11.15 -7.57
CA ALA A 236 4.28 -11.11 -7.01
C ALA A 236 5.36 -11.21 -8.11
N ALA A 237 5.11 -10.59 -9.26
CA ALA A 237 5.95 -10.66 -10.44
C ALA A 237 6.11 -9.30 -11.10
N VAL A 238 7.16 -9.16 -11.91
CA VAL A 238 7.45 -7.96 -12.69
C VAL A 238 6.38 -7.74 -13.76
N VAL A 239 5.91 -6.51 -13.87
CA VAL A 239 5.06 -6.02 -14.95
C VAL A 239 5.58 -4.71 -15.50
N THR A 240 5.53 -4.55 -16.83
CA THR A 240 5.96 -3.35 -17.56
C THR A 240 4.92 -2.87 -18.57
N ASP A 241 4.02 -3.77 -19.01
CA ASP A 241 2.96 -3.44 -19.96
C ASP A 241 1.83 -2.66 -19.28
N PRO A 242 1.48 -1.44 -19.76
CA PRO A 242 0.41 -0.63 -19.16
C PRO A 242 -0.97 -1.31 -19.14
N ALA A 243 -1.31 -2.11 -20.17
CA ALA A 243 -2.59 -2.81 -20.20
C ALA A 243 -2.64 -3.89 -19.11
N GLU A 244 -1.54 -4.57 -18.87
CA GLU A 244 -1.41 -5.56 -17.80
C GLU A 244 -1.42 -4.89 -16.42
N VAL A 245 -0.75 -3.73 -16.24
CA VAL A 245 -0.83 -2.92 -15.01
C VAL A 245 -2.28 -2.57 -14.69
N LYS A 246 -3.03 -2.08 -15.69
CA LYS A 246 -4.47 -1.76 -15.53
C LYS A 246 -5.26 -2.99 -15.06
N ARG A 247 -5.08 -4.13 -15.72
CA ARG A 247 -5.78 -5.38 -15.38
C ARG A 247 -5.47 -5.81 -13.94
N LEU A 248 -4.20 -5.78 -13.56
CA LEU A 248 -3.74 -6.20 -12.22
C LEU A 248 -4.19 -5.25 -11.11
N LEU A 249 -4.30 -3.95 -11.37
CA LEU A 249 -4.85 -2.99 -10.40
C LEU A 249 -6.34 -3.23 -10.13
N VAL A 250 -7.12 -3.63 -11.13
CA VAL A 250 -8.53 -4.03 -10.92
C VAL A 250 -8.60 -5.31 -10.09
N GLU A 251 -7.81 -6.32 -10.44
CA GLU A 251 -7.74 -7.59 -9.72
C GLU A 251 -7.28 -7.41 -8.26
N GLN A 252 -6.38 -6.46 -8.01
CA GLN A 252 -5.84 -6.16 -6.68
C GLN A 252 -6.94 -5.76 -5.68
N VAL A 253 -8.04 -5.14 -6.12
CA VAL A 253 -9.11 -4.67 -5.21
C VAL A 253 -9.76 -5.83 -4.46
N THR A 254 -9.93 -6.97 -5.13
CA THR A 254 -10.50 -8.21 -4.54
C THR A 254 -9.44 -9.26 -4.23
N GLY A 255 -8.23 -9.08 -4.74
CA GLY A 255 -7.14 -10.05 -4.69
C GLY A 255 -6.21 -9.86 -3.50
N ARG A 256 -5.52 -10.94 -3.15
CA ARG A 256 -4.53 -10.97 -2.08
C ARG A 256 -3.32 -10.11 -2.42
N VAL A 257 -2.87 -9.29 -1.47
CA VAL A 257 -1.56 -8.63 -1.51
C VAL A 257 -0.49 -9.64 -1.13
N ARG A 258 0.29 -10.10 -2.12
CA ARG A 258 1.35 -11.11 -1.98
C ARG A 258 2.70 -10.45 -1.65
N TRP A 259 2.73 -9.65 -0.56
CA TRP A 259 3.89 -8.81 -0.23
C TRP A 259 5.14 -9.63 0.11
N ARG A 260 4.97 -10.67 0.95
CA ARG A 260 6.07 -11.59 1.29
C ARG A 260 6.68 -12.23 0.03
N GLU A 261 5.84 -12.72 -0.87
CA GLU A 261 6.29 -13.32 -2.12
C GLU A 261 6.94 -12.28 -3.04
N SER A 262 6.43 -11.04 -3.07
CA SER A 262 7.05 -9.94 -3.84
C SER A 262 8.44 -9.58 -3.30
N ALA A 263 8.64 -9.54 -1.98
CA ALA A 263 9.95 -9.28 -1.38
C ALA A 263 10.96 -10.39 -1.74
N ILE A 264 10.53 -11.66 -1.70
CA ILE A 264 11.34 -12.82 -2.10
C ILE A 264 11.70 -12.71 -3.60
N ALA A 265 10.70 -12.47 -4.46
CA ALA A 265 10.91 -12.39 -5.89
C ALA A 265 11.84 -11.21 -6.29
N MET A 266 11.74 -10.07 -5.61
CA MET A 266 12.68 -8.96 -5.81
C MET A 266 14.12 -9.36 -5.40
N LYS A 267 14.29 -10.04 -4.26
CA LYS A 267 15.59 -10.57 -3.84
C LYS A 267 16.16 -11.55 -4.88
N ASP A 268 15.33 -12.48 -5.36
CA ASP A 268 15.72 -13.48 -6.36
C ASP A 268 16.08 -12.83 -7.72
N ALA A 269 15.46 -11.69 -8.03
CA ALA A 269 15.82 -10.87 -9.18
C ALA A 269 17.13 -10.06 -8.99
N GLY A 270 17.77 -10.15 -7.82
CA GLY A 270 19.06 -9.52 -7.52
C GLY A 270 18.95 -8.19 -6.76
N VAL A 271 17.81 -7.86 -6.16
CA VAL A 271 17.70 -6.68 -5.30
C VAL A 271 18.47 -6.90 -4.00
N GLU A 272 19.42 -6.02 -3.72
CA GLU A 272 20.25 -6.00 -2.51
C GLU A 272 19.92 -4.81 -1.59
N GLN A 273 19.25 -3.79 -2.15
CA GLN A 273 18.86 -2.60 -1.40
C GLN A 273 17.39 -2.27 -1.61
N PHE A 274 16.64 -2.18 -0.51
CA PHE A 274 15.26 -1.71 -0.48
C PHE A 274 15.20 -0.34 0.18
N ILE A 275 14.50 0.61 -0.46
CA ILE A 275 14.31 1.97 0.05
C ILE A 275 12.81 2.22 0.18
N GLU A 276 12.31 2.32 1.41
CA GLU A 276 10.92 2.66 1.68
C GLU A 276 10.76 4.17 1.78
N LEU A 277 9.92 4.75 0.93
CA LEU A 277 9.66 6.19 0.93
C LEU A 277 8.34 6.54 1.61
N GLY A 278 8.38 7.45 2.56
CA GLY A 278 7.21 8.04 3.21
C GLY A 278 6.63 7.21 4.36
N GLY A 279 7.27 6.12 4.76
CA GLY A 279 6.82 5.27 5.86
C GLY A 279 7.91 4.39 6.45
N LYS A 280 7.53 3.63 7.49
CA LYS A 280 8.39 2.61 8.17
C LYS A 280 7.59 1.34 8.45
N VAL A 281 6.74 0.93 7.51
CA VAL A 281 5.84 -0.21 7.66
C VAL A 281 6.37 -1.43 6.91
N LEU A 282 6.90 -1.23 5.70
CA LEU A 282 7.39 -2.31 4.85
C LEU A 282 8.78 -2.78 5.24
N SER A 283 9.64 -1.88 5.71
CA SER A 283 11.00 -2.21 6.11
C SER A 283 11.10 -3.34 7.14
N PRO A 284 10.29 -3.36 8.22
CA PRO A 284 10.26 -4.51 9.13
C PRO A 284 9.76 -5.81 8.49
N MET A 285 8.80 -5.74 7.56
CA MET A 285 8.27 -6.91 6.84
C MET A 285 9.34 -7.51 5.93
N ILE A 286 10.06 -6.66 5.18
CA ILE A 286 11.16 -7.07 4.31
C ILE A 286 12.27 -7.73 5.13
N ASN A 287 12.71 -7.11 6.23
CA ASN A 287 13.75 -7.64 7.11
C ASN A 287 13.39 -9.01 7.72
N ARG A 288 12.10 -9.29 7.95
CA ARG A 288 11.64 -10.61 8.41
C ARG A 288 11.53 -11.63 7.28
N THR A 289 11.46 -11.18 6.04
CA THR A 289 11.20 -12.03 4.87
C THR A 289 12.47 -12.45 4.15
N VAL A 290 13.40 -11.52 3.93
CA VAL A 290 14.62 -11.75 3.16
C VAL A 290 15.87 -11.36 3.96
N ALA A 291 16.90 -12.18 3.87
CA ALA A 291 18.20 -11.94 4.49
C ALA A 291 19.19 -11.31 3.50
N ASP A 292 20.29 -10.79 4.01
CA ASP A 292 21.41 -10.27 3.22
C ASP A 292 20.99 -9.17 2.23
N VAL A 293 20.14 -8.26 2.70
CA VAL A 293 19.73 -7.03 1.99
C VAL A 293 19.84 -5.84 2.92
N SER A 294 20.08 -4.66 2.37
CA SER A 294 19.92 -3.43 3.12
C SER A 294 18.50 -2.89 2.96
N VAL A 295 17.92 -2.41 4.06
CA VAL A 295 16.56 -1.85 4.06
C VAL A 295 16.59 -0.51 4.77
N THR A 296 16.25 0.56 4.05
CA THR A 296 16.28 1.93 4.57
C THR A 296 14.90 2.56 4.43
N SER A 297 14.39 3.17 5.50
CA SER A 297 13.17 3.99 5.45
C SER A 297 13.54 5.47 5.38
N VAL A 298 12.93 6.19 4.46
CA VAL A 298 13.16 7.63 4.23
C VAL A 298 11.83 8.37 4.45
N VAL A 299 11.75 9.15 5.52
CA VAL A 299 10.50 9.81 5.94
C VAL A 299 10.65 11.31 6.10
N GLY A 300 11.76 11.79 6.66
CA GLY A 300 12.03 13.20 6.92
C GLY A 300 13.28 13.69 6.21
N MET A 301 13.59 14.99 6.39
CA MET A 301 14.75 15.63 5.73
C MET A 301 16.08 14.97 6.09
N ALA A 302 16.26 14.58 7.36
CA ALA A 302 17.50 13.91 7.80
C ALA A 302 17.70 12.55 7.10
N ASP A 303 16.61 11.78 6.89
CA ASP A 303 16.66 10.51 6.16
C ASP A 303 17.01 10.75 4.68
N ILE A 304 16.46 11.83 4.08
CA ILE A 304 16.76 12.25 2.69
C ILE A 304 18.24 12.59 2.54
N GLU A 305 18.78 13.42 3.44
CA GLU A 305 20.20 13.78 3.42
C GLU A 305 21.12 12.56 3.60
N ALA A 306 20.69 11.59 4.41
CA ALA A 306 21.46 10.37 4.62
C ALA A 306 21.44 9.49 3.37
N ILE A 307 20.27 9.21 2.80
CA ILE A 307 20.17 8.30 1.65
C ILE A 307 20.84 8.86 0.39
N LEU A 308 20.84 10.16 0.19
CA LEU A 308 21.54 10.81 -0.95
C LEU A 308 23.05 10.57 -0.98
N LYS A 309 23.63 10.12 0.12
CA LYS A 309 25.07 9.74 0.19
C LYS A 309 25.31 8.30 -0.25
N ASP A 310 24.22 7.48 -0.25
CA ASP A 310 24.30 6.04 -0.50
C ASP A 310 23.79 5.62 -1.89
N ILE A 311 23.10 6.53 -2.63
CA ILE A 311 22.45 6.21 -3.92
C ILE A 311 23.00 6.94 -5.12
#